data_4573466ca22d7ee046248562474b6e47
#
_entry.id   4573466ca22d7ee046248562474b6e47
#
_cell.length_a   1.000
_cell.length_b   1.000
_cell.length_c   1.000
_cell.angle_alpha   90.00
_cell.angle_beta   90.00
_cell.angle_gamma   90.00
#
_symmetry.space_group_name_H-M   'P 1'
#
loop_
_entity.id
_entity.type
_entity.pdbx_description
1 polymer ?
#
loop_
_entity_poly.entity_id
_entity_poly.type
_entity_poly.pdbx_seq_one_letter_code
_entity_poly.pdbx_strand_id
1 'polypeptide(L)'
;SFLNVESIIVTETNLPEKENISYFGNADEANWIYNFSLPPLLIYSFLFENSSYLNSWNKNLPQTKKGNSYLNFIASHDGIGMRPVEDIINEDNKNKFFKRLKKNGSKFSYRKVQNKSKKVYEANITIFDALKKSDYDPKGKFFLERFVSAHSIMISFEGVPAIYFNSLFGTSNDEAKYIITGNNRD
;
A
#
# COMPACT_ATOMS: atom_id res chain seq x y z
N SER A 1 31.13 -7.79 -9.04
CA SER A 1 29.83 -7.27 -9.44
C SER A 1 29.95 -6.66 -10.83
N PHE A 2 29.05 -7.04 -11.74
CA PHE A 2 29.00 -6.51 -13.12
C PHE A 2 28.11 -5.26 -13.21
N LEU A 3 27.67 -4.70 -12.08
CA LEU A 3 26.84 -3.49 -12.06
C LEU A 3 27.75 -2.25 -12.18
N ASN A 4 27.35 -1.32 -13.05
CA ASN A 4 27.97 -0.01 -13.14
C ASN A 4 27.81 0.70 -11.78
N VAL A 5 28.83 1.43 -11.35
CA VAL A 5 28.87 2.15 -10.07
C VAL A 5 27.71 3.17 -9.93
N GLU A 6 27.10 3.57 -11.05
CA GLU A 6 25.98 4.52 -11.11
C GLU A 6 24.59 3.84 -11.09
N SER A 7 24.52 2.51 -11.01
CA SER A 7 23.25 1.79 -11.02
C SER A 7 22.61 1.78 -9.64
N ILE A 8 21.29 1.98 -9.59
CA ILE A 8 20.47 1.87 -8.38
C ILE A 8 19.64 0.58 -8.49
N ILE A 9 19.75 -0.29 -7.48
CA ILE A 9 18.92 -1.48 -7.36
C ILE A 9 17.70 -1.12 -6.53
N VAL A 10 16.52 -1.33 -7.11
CA VAL A 10 15.23 -1.12 -6.44
C VAL A 10 14.52 -2.47 -6.33
N THR A 11 14.09 -2.85 -5.12
CA THR A 11 13.29 -4.08 -4.94
C THR A 11 11.83 -3.76 -4.75
N GLU A 12 10.99 -4.50 -5.47
CA GLU A 12 9.53 -4.40 -5.42
C GLU A 12 8.95 -5.73 -4.98
N THR A 13 8.68 -5.86 -3.67
CA THR A 13 8.26 -7.13 -3.08
C THR A 13 7.08 -6.95 -2.11
N ASN A 14 5.92 -7.52 -2.45
CA ASN A 14 4.75 -7.59 -1.56
C ASN A 14 4.95 -8.72 -0.54
N LEU A 15 5.82 -8.49 0.44
CA LEU A 15 6.23 -9.43 1.49
C LEU A 15 5.93 -8.86 2.88
N PRO A 16 5.93 -9.70 3.94
CA PRO A 16 5.95 -9.22 5.32
C PRO A 16 7.11 -8.23 5.55
N GLU A 17 6.89 -7.24 6.41
CA GLU A 17 7.81 -6.12 6.61
C GLU A 17 9.27 -6.55 6.86
N LYS A 18 9.49 -7.52 7.76
CA LYS A 18 10.83 -8.00 8.08
C LYS A 18 11.56 -8.60 6.88
N GLU A 19 10.84 -9.33 6.03
CA GLU A 19 11.38 -9.91 4.80
C GLU A 19 11.71 -8.80 3.80
N ASN A 20 10.83 -7.79 3.65
CA ASN A 20 11.06 -6.67 2.75
C ASN A 20 12.29 -5.84 3.17
N ILE A 21 12.43 -5.52 4.45
CA ILE A 21 13.58 -4.77 4.99
C ILE A 21 14.90 -5.56 4.82
N SER A 22 14.86 -6.89 4.86
CA SER A 22 16.07 -7.71 4.72
C SER A 22 16.79 -7.53 3.38
N TYR A 23 16.10 -7.02 2.34
CA TYR A 23 16.72 -6.69 1.05
C TYR A 23 17.71 -5.52 1.09
N PHE A 24 17.78 -4.77 2.17
CA PHE A 24 18.89 -3.83 2.35
C PHE A 24 20.23 -4.51 2.64
N GLY A 25 20.20 -5.78 3.08
CA GLY A 25 21.40 -6.49 3.54
C GLY A 25 22.15 -5.69 4.61
N ASN A 26 23.45 -5.58 4.45
CA ASN A 26 24.30 -4.70 5.25
C ASN A 26 24.54 -3.33 4.60
N ALA A 27 23.64 -2.87 3.74
CA ALA A 27 23.73 -1.74 2.82
C ALA A 27 24.54 -2.09 1.53
N ASP A 28 24.52 -3.35 1.15
CA ASP A 28 25.28 -3.92 0.05
C ASP A 28 24.43 -4.67 -0.97
N GLU A 29 23.07 -4.72 -0.75
CA GLU A 29 22.13 -5.36 -1.66
C GLU A 29 21.27 -4.32 -2.39
N ALA A 30 20.02 -4.09 -1.97
CA ALA A 30 19.17 -3.08 -2.59
C ALA A 30 19.50 -1.67 -2.10
N ASN A 31 19.55 -0.71 -3.00
CA ASN A 31 19.66 0.70 -2.66
C ASN A 31 18.32 1.24 -2.15
N TRP A 32 17.23 0.90 -2.84
CA TRP A 32 15.88 1.30 -2.45
C TRP A 32 14.97 0.09 -2.33
N ILE A 33 14.09 0.11 -1.35
CA ILE A 33 13.02 -0.86 -1.21
C ILE A 33 11.66 -0.15 -1.21
N TYR A 34 10.69 -0.76 -1.90
CA TYR A 34 9.30 -0.30 -1.87
C TYR A 34 8.72 -0.39 -0.46
N ASN A 35 8.16 0.69 0.03
CA ASN A 35 7.53 0.75 1.35
C ASN A 35 6.10 0.23 1.29
N PHE A 36 5.94 -1.09 1.13
CA PHE A 36 4.65 -1.74 0.94
C PHE A 36 3.71 -1.69 2.17
N SER A 37 4.24 -1.42 3.37
CA SER A 37 3.39 -1.27 4.57
C SER A 37 2.65 0.06 4.59
N LEU A 38 3.20 1.10 3.98
CA LEU A 38 2.64 2.46 4.01
C LEU A 38 1.25 2.57 3.38
N PRO A 39 0.98 2.05 2.15
CA PRO A 39 -0.32 2.19 1.51
C PRO A 39 -1.48 1.65 2.35
N PRO A 40 -1.50 0.38 2.79
CA PRO A 40 -2.63 -0.16 3.55
C PRO A 40 -2.78 0.49 4.93
N LEU A 41 -1.68 0.87 5.61
CA LEU A 41 -1.74 1.52 6.91
C LEU A 41 -2.31 2.94 6.82
N LEU A 42 -1.94 3.67 5.78
CA LEU A 42 -2.43 5.01 5.54
C LEU A 42 -3.92 5.01 5.17
N ILE A 43 -4.31 4.13 4.26
CA ILE A 43 -5.73 3.96 3.87
C ILE A 43 -6.57 3.56 5.09
N TYR A 44 -6.10 2.58 5.89
CA TYR A 44 -6.77 2.20 7.13
C TYR A 44 -6.98 3.38 8.05
N SER A 45 -5.93 4.22 8.23
CA SER A 45 -6.00 5.39 9.11
C SER A 45 -7.10 6.36 8.71
N PHE A 46 -7.25 6.63 7.43
CA PHE A 46 -8.31 7.52 6.91
C PHE A 46 -9.71 6.89 6.96
N LEU A 47 -9.82 5.59 6.70
CA LEU A 47 -11.13 4.93 6.66
C LEU A 47 -11.75 4.74 8.04
N PHE A 48 -10.91 4.63 9.09
CA PHE A 48 -11.34 4.36 10.46
C PHE A 48 -11.01 5.50 11.43
N GLU A 49 -10.50 6.65 10.94
CA GLU A 49 -10.07 7.79 11.76
C GLU A 49 -9.15 7.37 12.92
N ASN A 50 -8.30 6.38 12.64
CA ASN A 50 -7.42 5.74 13.61
C ASN A 50 -6.03 5.50 13.03
N SER A 51 -5.07 6.31 13.43
CA SER A 51 -3.67 6.21 13.00
C SER A 51 -2.79 5.35 13.92
N SER A 52 -3.35 4.61 14.89
CA SER A 52 -2.56 3.88 15.88
C SER A 52 -1.60 2.87 15.24
N TYR A 53 -2.05 2.12 14.24
CA TYR A 53 -1.20 1.16 13.51
C TYR A 53 -0.11 1.87 12.71
N LEU A 54 -0.45 2.92 11.98
CA LEU A 54 0.50 3.73 11.22
C LEU A 54 1.56 4.35 12.13
N ASN A 55 1.13 4.94 13.26
CA ASN A 55 2.05 5.55 14.23
C ASN A 55 2.96 4.53 14.89
N SER A 56 2.42 3.37 15.31
CA SER A 56 3.20 2.31 15.90
C SER A 56 4.22 1.74 14.92
N TRP A 57 3.79 1.51 13.68
CA TRP A 57 4.66 1.04 12.62
C TRP A 57 5.78 2.05 12.32
N ASN A 58 5.45 3.33 12.13
CA ASN A 58 6.42 4.38 11.83
C ASN A 58 7.50 4.53 12.93
N LYS A 59 7.11 4.43 14.19
CA LYS A 59 8.06 4.47 15.32
C LYS A 59 9.07 3.31 15.33
N ASN A 60 8.70 2.18 14.75
CA ASN A 60 9.52 0.98 14.70
C ASN A 60 10.19 0.76 13.34
N LEU A 61 9.93 1.64 12.36
CA LEU A 61 10.55 1.55 11.05
C LEU A 61 12.07 1.81 11.18
N PRO A 62 12.92 0.87 10.75
CA PRO A 62 14.37 1.04 10.85
C PRO A 62 14.85 2.26 10.05
N GLN A 63 15.76 3.01 10.63
CA GLN A 63 16.46 4.07 9.90
C GLN A 63 17.32 3.47 8.79
N THR A 64 17.34 4.12 7.63
CA THR A 64 18.16 3.69 6.52
C THR A 64 19.62 4.07 6.72
N LYS A 65 20.53 3.24 6.19
CA LYS A 65 21.97 3.56 6.15
C LYS A 65 22.27 4.47 4.94
N LYS A 66 23.44 5.11 4.94
CA LYS A 66 23.89 5.89 3.80
C LYS A 66 23.89 5.06 2.51
N GLY A 67 23.24 5.55 1.48
CA GLY A 67 23.07 4.87 0.19
C GLY A 67 21.79 4.04 0.06
N ASN A 68 21.04 3.83 1.16
CA ASN A 68 19.75 3.17 1.15
C ASN A 68 18.59 4.15 1.34
N SER A 69 17.43 3.82 0.85
CA SER A 69 16.21 4.60 1.05
C SER A 69 14.94 3.74 0.91
N TYR A 70 13.89 4.17 1.58
CA TYR A 70 12.54 3.69 1.28
C TYR A 70 12.00 4.41 0.06
N LEU A 71 11.36 3.66 -0.86
CA LEU A 71 10.53 4.24 -1.92
C LEU A 71 9.09 4.30 -1.39
N ASN A 72 8.67 5.51 -0.99
CA ASN A 72 7.37 5.75 -0.41
C ASN A 72 6.32 5.95 -1.51
N PHE A 73 5.26 5.17 -1.47
CA PHE A 73 4.15 5.25 -2.41
C PHE A 73 2.85 4.88 -1.70
N ILE A 74 1.71 5.21 -2.29
CA ILE A 74 0.39 4.79 -1.82
C ILE A 74 -0.46 4.15 -2.90
N ALA A 75 0.01 4.13 -4.13
CA ALA A 75 -0.58 3.42 -5.26
C ALA A 75 0.49 3.04 -6.29
N SER A 76 0.24 1.99 -7.05
CA SER A 76 1.02 1.53 -8.19
C SER A 76 0.10 0.98 -9.27
N HIS A 77 0.66 0.38 -10.32
CA HIS A 77 -0.10 -0.36 -11.35
C HIS A 77 -0.69 -1.68 -10.81
N ASP A 78 -0.22 -2.14 -9.66
CA ASP A 78 -0.73 -3.31 -8.96
C ASP A 78 -1.83 -2.93 -7.95
N GLY A 79 -2.48 -3.93 -7.38
CA GLY A 79 -3.35 -3.74 -6.23
C GLY A 79 -2.57 -3.35 -4.96
N ILE A 80 -3.30 -2.90 -3.96
CA ILE A 80 -2.73 -2.57 -2.65
C ILE A 80 -2.35 -3.87 -1.94
N GLY A 81 -1.05 -4.08 -1.71
CA GLY A 81 -0.51 -5.26 -1.04
C GLY A 81 -1.00 -5.40 0.40
N MET A 82 -1.45 -6.60 0.78
CA MET A 82 -1.97 -6.86 2.13
C MET A 82 -1.05 -7.72 2.99
N ARG A 83 -0.03 -8.36 2.41
CA ARG A 83 0.96 -9.14 3.17
C ARG A 83 1.76 -8.31 4.17
N PRO A 84 2.20 -7.08 3.85
CA PRO A 84 2.98 -6.26 4.76
C PRO A 84 2.28 -5.95 6.08
N VAL A 85 0.95 -5.97 6.11
CA VAL A 85 0.15 -5.66 7.30
C VAL A 85 -0.45 -6.90 7.99
N GLU A 86 -0.09 -8.10 7.53
CA GLU A 86 -0.61 -9.35 8.11
C GLU A 86 -0.34 -9.46 9.61
N ASP A 87 0.85 -9.03 10.05
CA ASP A 87 1.27 -9.07 11.45
C ASP A 87 1.14 -7.72 12.18
N ILE A 88 0.72 -6.65 11.47
CA ILE A 88 0.58 -5.31 12.02
C ILE A 88 -0.87 -5.05 12.46
N ILE A 89 -1.84 -5.35 11.59
CA ILE A 89 -3.27 -5.16 11.86
C ILE A 89 -3.86 -6.48 12.37
N ASN A 90 -4.56 -6.47 13.50
CA ASN A 90 -5.21 -7.67 14.02
C ASN A 90 -6.34 -8.17 13.10
N GLU A 91 -6.73 -9.45 13.24
CA GLU A 91 -7.67 -10.12 12.33
C GLU A 91 -9.04 -9.43 12.26
N ASP A 92 -9.58 -8.97 13.39
CA ASP A 92 -10.89 -8.31 13.43
C ASP A 92 -10.87 -6.99 12.64
N ASN A 93 -9.81 -6.21 12.80
CA ASN A 93 -9.64 -4.94 12.10
C ASN A 93 -9.30 -5.14 10.62
N LYS A 94 -8.54 -6.18 10.26
CA LYS A 94 -8.36 -6.57 8.84
C LYS A 94 -9.69 -6.92 8.18
N ASN A 95 -10.54 -7.70 8.86
CA ASN A 95 -11.85 -8.07 8.35
C ASN A 95 -12.76 -6.84 8.13
N LYS A 96 -12.74 -5.87 9.07
CA LYS A 96 -13.46 -4.60 8.91
C LYS A 96 -12.89 -3.81 7.73
N PHE A 97 -11.57 -3.76 7.60
CA PHE A 97 -10.87 -3.07 6.52
C PHE A 97 -11.24 -3.63 5.15
N PHE A 98 -11.19 -4.96 4.98
CA PHE A 98 -11.59 -5.59 3.73
C PHE A 98 -13.07 -5.36 3.40
N LYS A 99 -13.96 -5.42 4.40
CA LYS A 99 -15.38 -5.09 4.20
C LYS A 99 -15.57 -3.65 3.72
N ARG A 100 -14.81 -2.70 4.27
CA ARG A 100 -14.87 -1.28 3.86
C ARG A 100 -14.34 -1.10 2.45
N LEU A 101 -13.18 -1.64 2.12
CA LEU A 101 -12.62 -1.59 0.77
C LEU A 101 -13.57 -2.21 -0.27
N LYS A 102 -14.20 -3.35 0.06
CA LYS A 102 -15.21 -3.97 -0.80
C LYS A 102 -16.42 -3.05 -1.05
N LYS A 103 -16.89 -2.33 -0.02
CA LYS A 103 -17.97 -1.33 -0.17
C LYS A 103 -17.55 -0.14 -1.04
N ASN A 104 -16.26 0.16 -1.09
CA ASN A 104 -15.71 1.23 -1.94
C ASN A 104 -15.37 0.75 -3.36
N GLY A 105 -15.64 -0.53 -3.70
CA GLY A 105 -15.47 -1.08 -5.05
C GLY A 105 -14.27 -2.01 -5.23
N SER A 106 -13.52 -2.32 -4.16
CA SER A 106 -12.37 -3.23 -4.28
C SER A 106 -12.79 -4.62 -4.74
N LYS A 107 -12.03 -5.16 -5.69
CA LYS A 107 -11.89 -6.60 -5.94
C LYS A 107 -10.71 -7.10 -5.09
N PHE A 108 -10.59 -8.43 -4.92
CA PHE A 108 -9.49 -9.00 -4.13
C PHE A 108 -8.81 -10.13 -4.88
N SER A 109 -7.50 -10.10 -4.88
CA SER A 109 -6.67 -11.23 -5.27
C SER A 109 -6.28 -12.03 -4.02
N TYR A 110 -6.20 -13.37 -4.17
CA TYR A 110 -5.97 -14.28 -3.05
C TYR A 110 -4.74 -15.14 -3.30
N ARG A 111 -3.99 -15.40 -2.23
CA ARG A 111 -2.92 -16.41 -2.24
C ARG A 111 -3.35 -17.68 -1.51
N LYS A 112 -2.85 -18.82 -1.96
CA LYS A 112 -2.97 -20.09 -1.24
C LYS A 112 -1.98 -20.09 -0.08
N VAL A 113 -2.42 -20.55 1.09
CA VAL A 113 -1.57 -20.82 2.25
C VAL A 113 -1.68 -22.31 2.59
N GLN A 114 -0.78 -22.78 3.47
CA GLN A 114 -0.82 -24.15 3.96
C GLN A 114 -2.25 -24.48 4.45
N ASN A 115 -2.70 -25.73 4.28
CA ASN A 115 -4.06 -26.24 4.61
C ASN A 115 -5.19 -25.75 3.68
N LYS A 116 -4.90 -25.44 2.41
CA LYS A 116 -5.90 -25.04 1.39
C LYS A 116 -6.71 -23.77 1.72
N SER A 117 -6.38 -23.05 2.79
CA SER A 117 -7.01 -21.77 3.08
C SER A 117 -6.52 -20.67 2.11
N LYS A 118 -7.36 -19.67 1.86
CA LYS A 118 -7.01 -18.52 1.03
C LYS A 118 -6.90 -17.29 1.91
N LYS A 119 -5.82 -16.51 1.75
CA LYS A 119 -5.67 -15.19 2.35
C LYS A 119 -5.69 -14.12 1.27
N VAL A 120 -6.20 -12.94 1.61
CA VAL A 120 -6.15 -11.78 0.72
C VAL A 120 -4.68 -11.45 0.47
N TYR A 121 -4.32 -11.36 -0.80
CA TYR A 121 -2.97 -10.97 -1.25
C TYR A 121 -2.92 -9.48 -1.60
N GLU A 122 -3.93 -9.01 -2.34
CA GLU A 122 -4.07 -7.62 -2.76
C GLU A 122 -5.53 -7.18 -2.71
N ALA A 123 -5.74 -5.90 -2.43
CA ALA A 123 -6.98 -5.18 -2.69
C ALA A 123 -6.83 -4.39 -4.01
N ASN A 124 -7.54 -4.83 -5.04
CA ASN A 124 -7.50 -4.23 -6.37
C ASN A 124 -8.53 -3.08 -6.42
N ILE A 125 -8.05 -1.88 -6.19
CA ILE A 125 -8.83 -0.66 -6.12
C ILE A 125 -7.87 0.53 -6.31
N THR A 126 -8.30 1.58 -7.03
CA THR A 126 -7.52 2.82 -7.08
C THR A 126 -7.50 3.51 -5.72
N ILE A 127 -6.42 4.22 -5.41
CA ILE A 127 -6.34 4.98 -4.15
C ILE A 127 -7.46 6.02 -4.06
N PHE A 128 -7.88 6.58 -5.20
CA PHE A 128 -8.97 7.54 -5.28
C PHE A 128 -10.29 6.95 -4.79
N ASP A 129 -10.67 5.77 -5.30
CA ASP A 129 -11.89 5.09 -4.85
C ASP A 129 -11.75 4.47 -3.45
N ALA A 130 -10.56 3.99 -3.08
CA ALA A 130 -10.32 3.45 -1.75
C ALA A 130 -10.63 4.47 -0.64
N LEU A 131 -10.33 5.75 -0.87
CA LEU A 131 -10.53 6.83 0.08
C LEU A 131 -11.88 7.55 -0.06
N LYS A 132 -12.74 7.13 -1.02
CA LYS A 132 -13.96 7.86 -1.38
C LYS A 132 -14.97 7.96 -0.24
N LYS A 133 -15.16 6.89 0.52
CA LYS A 133 -16.12 6.83 1.63
C LYS A 133 -15.49 6.14 2.83
N SER A 134 -15.77 6.68 4.04
CA SER A 134 -15.41 6.05 5.31
C SER A 134 -16.66 5.71 6.14
N ASP A 135 -16.48 5.07 7.29
CA ASP A 135 -17.61 4.81 8.20
C ASP A 135 -18.13 6.11 8.83
N TYR A 136 -17.28 7.13 8.93
CA TYR A 136 -17.58 8.45 9.49
C TYR A 136 -18.02 9.46 8.43
N ASP A 137 -17.72 9.19 7.16
CA ASP A 137 -18.15 9.98 6.00
C ASP A 137 -18.75 9.06 4.92
N PRO A 138 -19.94 8.49 5.15
CA PRO A 138 -20.55 7.53 4.22
C PRO A 138 -21.00 8.17 2.90
N LYS A 139 -21.14 9.50 2.86
CA LYS A 139 -21.48 10.25 1.63
C LYS A 139 -20.23 10.66 0.83
N GLY A 140 -19.05 10.60 1.42
CA GLY A 140 -17.80 11.00 0.77
C GLY A 140 -17.65 12.52 0.64
N LYS A 141 -18.16 13.28 1.59
CA LYS A 141 -18.09 14.76 1.57
C LYS A 141 -16.64 15.26 1.56
N PHE A 142 -15.74 14.58 2.28
CA PHE A 142 -14.35 14.95 2.47
C PHE A 142 -13.38 14.01 1.70
N PHE A 143 -13.82 13.41 0.58
CA PHE A 143 -12.98 12.42 -0.10
C PHE A 143 -11.76 13.04 -0.77
N LEU A 144 -11.88 14.24 -1.35
CA LEU A 144 -10.74 14.94 -1.96
C LEU A 144 -9.70 15.33 -0.92
N GLU A 145 -10.16 15.84 0.23
CA GLU A 145 -9.28 16.19 1.33
C GLU A 145 -8.54 14.94 1.85
N ARG A 146 -9.21 13.80 1.98
CA ARG A 146 -8.56 12.53 2.34
C ARG A 146 -7.52 12.11 1.30
N PHE A 147 -7.88 12.20 0.03
CA PHE A 147 -7.00 11.84 -1.07
C PHE A 147 -5.73 12.73 -1.11
N VAL A 148 -5.90 14.03 -1.05
CA VAL A 148 -4.78 15.00 -1.02
C VAL A 148 -3.94 14.83 0.24
N SER A 149 -4.59 14.69 1.41
CA SER A 149 -3.88 14.49 2.67
C SER A 149 -3.08 13.19 2.69
N ALA A 150 -3.60 12.10 2.09
CA ALA A 150 -2.88 10.84 1.99
C ALA A 150 -1.58 10.99 1.19
N HIS A 151 -1.62 11.70 0.06
CA HIS A 151 -0.41 12.00 -0.73
C HIS A 151 0.55 12.92 0.03
N SER A 152 0.03 13.95 0.70
CA SER A 152 0.86 14.87 1.50
C SER A 152 1.59 14.15 2.63
N ILE A 153 0.90 13.25 3.34
CA ILE A 153 1.52 12.43 4.37
C ILE A 153 2.58 11.51 3.76
N MET A 154 2.28 10.82 2.67
CA MET A 154 3.26 9.95 1.98
C MET A 154 4.53 10.71 1.58
N ILE A 155 4.40 11.93 1.03
CA ILE A 155 5.53 12.77 0.64
C ILE A 155 6.34 13.23 1.86
N SER A 156 5.72 13.37 3.04
CA SER A 156 6.39 13.82 4.26
C SER A 156 7.22 12.74 4.97
N PHE A 157 7.06 11.46 4.60
CA PHE A 157 7.88 10.39 5.16
C PHE A 157 9.33 10.49 4.64
N GLU A 158 10.28 10.13 5.52
CA GLU A 158 11.68 10.00 5.10
C GLU A 158 11.81 8.96 3.98
N GLY A 159 12.47 9.35 2.89
CA GLY A 159 12.67 8.47 1.73
C GLY A 159 12.39 9.18 0.40
N VAL A 160 12.28 8.39 -0.65
CA VAL A 160 11.99 8.86 -2.01
C VAL A 160 10.49 8.74 -2.27
N PRO A 161 9.74 9.82 -2.43
CA PRO A 161 8.32 9.75 -2.73
C PRO A 161 8.08 9.38 -4.20
N ALA A 162 7.11 8.49 -4.43
CA ALA A 162 6.67 8.10 -5.76
C ALA A 162 5.14 8.29 -5.89
N ILE A 163 4.72 9.08 -6.87
CA ILE A 163 3.31 9.28 -7.19
C ILE A 163 2.99 8.49 -8.46
N TYR A 164 2.08 7.53 -8.32
CA TYR A 164 1.59 6.77 -9.47
C TYR A 164 0.82 7.67 -10.42
N PHE A 165 1.07 7.54 -11.72
CA PHE A 165 0.53 8.42 -12.75
C PHE A 165 -1.01 8.55 -12.70
N ASN A 166 -1.73 7.44 -12.57
CA ASN A 166 -3.19 7.48 -12.47
C ASN A 166 -3.69 8.20 -11.21
N SER A 167 -2.92 8.15 -10.12
CA SER A 167 -3.26 8.89 -8.90
C SER A 167 -3.14 10.39 -9.08
N LEU A 168 -2.21 10.86 -9.93
CA LEU A 168 -2.06 12.29 -10.23
C LEU A 168 -3.33 12.91 -10.81
N PHE A 169 -4.13 12.11 -11.53
CA PHE A 169 -5.39 12.53 -12.15
C PHE A 169 -6.63 12.10 -11.36
N GLY A 170 -6.49 11.49 -10.19
CA GLY A 170 -7.62 11.00 -9.40
C GLY A 170 -8.47 9.96 -10.16
N THR A 171 -7.80 9.04 -10.86
CA THR A 171 -8.48 8.04 -11.68
C THR A 171 -9.26 7.06 -10.81
N SER A 172 -10.53 6.84 -11.12
CA SER A 172 -11.40 5.81 -10.51
C SER A 172 -11.16 4.44 -11.13
N ASN A 173 -11.67 3.38 -10.47
CA ASN A 173 -11.71 2.03 -11.05
C ASN A 173 -12.43 2.03 -12.40
N ASP A 174 -11.97 1.24 -13.36
CA ASP A 174 -12.65 1.02 -14.64
C ASP A 174 -13.57 -0.20 -14.54
N GLU A 175 -14.77 0.01 -14.00
CA GLU A 175 -15.77 -1.05 -13.86
C GLU A 175 -16.25 -1.57 -15.24
N ALA A 176 -16.28 -0.72 -16.27
CA ALA A 176 -16.69 -1.14 -17.61
C ALA A 176 -15.67 -2.11 -18.21
N LYS A 177 -14.39 -1.79 -18.08
CA LYS A 177 -13.30 -2.66 -18.55
C LYS A 177 -13.26 -3.96 -17.75
N TYR A 178 -13.45 -3.89 -16.42
CA TYR A 178 -13.54 -5.10 -15.57
C TYR A 178 -14.65 -6.05 -16.02
N ILE A 179 -15.84 -5.53 -16.37
CA ILE A 179 -16.96 -6.36 -16.84
C ILE A 179 -16.60 -7.10 -18.14
N ILE A 180 -15.80 -6.47 -19.01
CA ILE A 180 -15.38 -7.07 -20.28
C ILE A 180 -14.25 -8.07 -20.10
N THR A 181 -13.26 -7.74 -19.30
CA THR A 181 -12.00 -8.51 -19.19
C THR A 181 -11.98 -9.51 -18.05
N GLY A 182 -12.75 -9.26 -16.98
CA GLY A 182 -12.69 -10.00 -15.73
C GLY A 182 -11.37 -9.77 -14.96
N ASN A 183 -10.53 -8.83 -15.39
CA ASN A 183 -9.25 -8.55 -14.76
C ASN A 183 -9.44 -7.62 -13.56
N ASN A 184 -9.04 -8.08 -12.39
CA ASN A 184 -9.21 -7.33 -11.14
C ASN A 184 -8.39 -6.02 -11.07
N ARG A 185 -7.43 -5.84 -11.95
CA ARG A 185 -6.55 -4.65 -12.02
C ARG A 185 -6.97 -3.63 -13.07
N ASP A 186 -8.17 -3.79 -13.63
CA ASP A 186 -8.78 -2.84 -14.58
C ASP A 186 -9.60 -1.75 -13.89
#